data_9f53e8a83d3e255d4f76384724a0cc48
#
_entry.id   9f53e8a83d3e255d4f76384724a0cc48
#
_cell.length_a   1.000
_cell.length_b   1.000
_cell.length_c   1.000
_cell.angle_alpha   90.00
_cell.angle_beta   90.00
_cell.angle_gamma   90.00
#
_symmetry.space_group_name_H-M   'P 1'
#
loop_
_entity.id
_entity.type
_entity.pdbx_description
1 polymer ?
#
loop_
_entity_poly.entity_id
_entity_poly.type
_entity_poly.pdbx_seq_one_letter_code
_entity_poly.pdbx_strand_id
1 'polypeptide(L)'
;MDSFEALNKPPLSPPGWVFPVAWTILYILMGIASYLVLISGKPNKTALQVYGIQLVFNFFWSILFFKFEMYLLAFVWLVILWLLIFVCSVLFYRISKPSGYLMLPYLLWVTFAGYLNLYIALFN
;
A
#
# COMPACT_ATOMS: atom_id res chain seq x y z
N MET A 1 -2.92 10.38 14.58
CA MET A 1 -3.28 11.09 13.33
C MET A 1 -3.39 12.60 13.48
N ASP A 2 -3.03 13.11 14.66
CA ASP A 2 -3.14 14.55 14.92
C ASP A 2 -2.25 15.38 13.99
N SER A 3 -1.02 14.94 13.72
CA SER A 3 -0.13 15.64 12.79
C SER A 3 -0.71 15.72 11.38
N PHE A 4 -1.38 14.64 10.93
CA PHE A 4 -2.04 14.63 9.63
C PHE A 4 -3.18 15.65 9.58
N GLU A 5 -4.00 15.72 10.63
CA GLU A 5 -5.12 16.66 10.67
C GLU A 5 -4.67 18.12 10.64
N ALA A 6 -3.45 18.40 11.12
CA ALA A 6 -2.89 19.76 11.14
C ALA A 6 -2.23 20.17 9.82
N LEU A 7 -2.07 19.25 8.85
CA LEU A 7 -1.39 19.53 7.60
C LEU A 7 -2.31 20.20 6.57
N ASN A 8 -1.70 20.92 5.62
CA ASN A 8 -2.41 21.38 4.43
C ASN A 8 -2.68 20.16 3.54
N LYS A 9 -3.95 19.80 3.40
CA LYS A 9 -4.38 18.61 2.68
C LYS A 9 -5.09 18.97 1.39
N PRO A 10 -5.07 18.11 0.37
CA PRO A 10 -5.81 18.36 -0.87
C PRO A 10 -7.32 18.34 -0.61
N PRO A 11 -8.12 18.92 -1.52
CA PRO A 11 -9.58 19.01 -1.33
C PRO A 11 -10.29 17.67 -1.16
N LEU A 12 -9.73 16.59 -1.70
CA LEU A 12 -10.33 15.25 -1.63
C LEU A 12 -9.82 14.42 -0.46
N SER A 13 -9.11 15.04 0.49
CA SER A 13 -8.58 14.32 1.65
C SER A 13 -9.71 13.78 2.52
N PRO A 14 -9.68 12.49 2.87
CA PRO A 14 -10.66 11.94 3.80
C PRO A 14 -10.33 12.35 5.24
N PRO A 15 -11.31 12.24 6.16
CA PRO A 15 -11.02 12.37 7.59
C PRO A 15 -9.97 11.36 8.05
N GLY A 16 -9.21 11.71 9.10
CA GLY A 16 -8.12 10.85 9.57
C GLY A 16 -8.55 9.44 9.97
N TRP A 17 -9.79 9.26 10.45
CA TRP A 17 -10.29 7.94 10.87
C TRP A 17 -10.44 6.95 9.69
N VAL A 18 -10.51 7.45 8.46
CA VAL A 18 -10.65 6.60 7.26
C VAL A 18 -9.40 5.75 7.06
N PHE A 19 -8.22 6.27 7.41
CA PHE A 19 -6.95 5.57 7.14
C PHE A 19 -6.84 4.24 7.88
N PRO A 20 -7.04 4.15 9.21
CA PRO A 20 -6.96 2.85 9.88
C PRO A 20 -8.04 1.89 9.42
N VAL A 21 -9.24 2.37 9.08
CA VAL A 21 -10.31 1.51 8.57
C VAL A 21 -9.92 0.93 7.21
N ALA A 22 -9.47 1.78 6.29
CA ALA A 22 -9.05 1.35 4.96
C ALA A 22 -7.90 0.36 5.04
N TRP A 23 -6.86 0.67 5.83
CA TRP A 23 -5.70 -0.21 5.98
C TRP A 23 -6.07 -1.56 6.57
N THR A 24 -6.99 -1.60 7.55
CA THR A 24 -7.46 -2.86 8.14
C THR A 24 -8.12 -3.74 7.08
N ILE A 25 -9.01 -3.15 6.27
CA ILE A 25 -9.68 -3.88 5.18
C ILE A 25 -8.65 -4.40 4.18
N LEU A 26 -7.69 -3.56 3.79
CA LEU A 26 -6.67 -3.94 2.82
C LEU A 26 -5.77 -5.06 3.32
N TYR A 27 -5.39 -5.04 4.60
CA TYR A 27 -4.57 -6.12 5.17
C TYR A 27 -5.34 -7.43 5.22
N ILE A 28 -6.65 -7.40 5.49
CA ILE A 28 -7.50 -8.60 5.42
C ILE A 28 -7.54 -9.15 3.99
N LEU A 29 -7.74 -8.29 2.99
CA LEU A 29 -7.78 -8.70 1.59
C LEU A 29 -6.43 -9.28 1.14
N MET A 30 -5.32 -8.65 1.54
CA MET A 30 -3.98 -9.15 1.24
C MET A 30 -3.73 -10.51 1.88
N GLY A 31 -4.18 -10.71 3.12
CA GLY A 31 -4.05 -11.99 3.79
C GLY A 31 -4.77 -13.08 3.05
N ILE A 32 -6.00 -12.82 2.59
CA ILE A 32 -6.78 -13.77 1.80
C ILE A 32 -6.09 -14.05 0.47
N ALA A 33 -5.60 -13.00 -0.20
CA ALA A 33 -4.91 -13.15 -1.48
C ALA A 33 -3.67 -14.03 -1.35
N SER A 34 -2.84 -13.79 -0.34
CA SER A 34 -1.62 -14.58 -0.11
C SER A 34 -1.95 -16.03 0.25
N TYR A 35 -3.00 -16.25 1.01
CA TYR A 35 -3.46 -17.59 1.36
C TYR A 35 -3.86 -18.37 0.10
N LEU A 36 -4.64 -17.76 -0.80
CA LEU A 36 -5.06 -18.40 -2.04
C LEU A 36 -3.86 -18.76 -2.93
N VAL A 37 -2.83 -17.91 -2.95
CA VAL A 37 -1.60 -18.20 -3.66
C VAL A 37 -0.88 -19.39 -3.01
N LEU A 38 -0.81 -19.42 -1.69
CA LEU A 38 -0.12 -20.47 -0.95
C LEU A 38 -0.74 -21.84 -1.20
N ILE A 39 -2.07 -21.94 -1.24
CA ILE A 39 -2.76 -23.22 -1.42
C ILE A 39 -3.00 -23.58 -2.88
N SER A 40 -2.51 -22.80 -3.82
CA SER A 40 -2.80 -22.97 -5.26
C SER A 40 -2.21 -24.25 -5.87
N GLY A 41 -1.18 -24.81 -5.24
CA GLY A 41 -0.43 -25.94 -5.80
C GLY A 41 0.55 -25.55 -6.89
N LYS A 42 0.65 -24.25 -7.23
CA LYS A 42 1.57 -23.74 -8.24
C LYS A 42 2.83 -23.20 -7.59
N PRO A 43 3.96 -23.09 -8.34
CA PRO A 43 5.15 -22.43 -7.83
C PRO A 43 4.82 -20.99 -7.38
N ASN A 44 5.13 -20.66 -6.13
CA ASN A 44 4.72 -19.39 -5.55
C ASN A 44 5.84 -18.66 -4.79
N LYS A 45 7.07 -19.20 -4.83
CA LYS A 45 8.17 -18.66 -4.03
C LYS A 45 8.44 -17.19 -4.34
N THR A 46 8.59 -16.87 -5.63
CA THR A 46 8.89 -15.49 -6.05
C THR A 46 7.74 -14.54 -5.69
N ALA A 47 6.50 -14.98 -5.93
CA ALA A 47 5.33 -14.16 -5.62
C ALA A 47 5.25 -13.84 -4.13
N LEU A 48 5.48 -14.82 -3.26
CA LEU A 48 5.43 -14.63 -1.82
C LEU A 48 6.62 -13.82 -1.31
N GLN A 49 7.79 -13.93 -1.94
CA GLN A 49 8.94 -13.09 -1.62
C GLN A 49 8.66 -11.62 -1.92
N VAL A 50 8.10 -11.32 -3.09
CA VAL A 50 7.72 -9.95 -3.46
C VAL A 50 6.64 -9.43 -2.51
N TYR A 51 5.69 -10.27 -2.15
CA TYR A 51 4.66 -9.93 -1.18
C TYR A 51 5.27 -9.51 0.17
N GLY A 52 6.22 -10.29 0.68
CA GLY A 52 6.90 -9.96 1.94
C GLY A 52 7.69 -8.66 1.85
N ILE A 53 8.40 -8.44 0.74
CA ILE A 53 9.18 -7.22 0.53
C ILE A 53 8.28 -6.00 0.49
N GLN A 54 7.14 -6.07 -0.20
CA GLN A 54 6.23 -4.92 -0.26
C GLN A 54 5.59 -4.63 1.10
N LEU A 55 5.34 -5.65 1.93
CA LEU A 55 4.85 -5.41 3.29
C LEU A 55 5.87 -4.66 4.14
N VAL A 56 7.16 -5.00 4.01
CA VAL A 56 8.23 -4.29 4.71
C VAL A 56 8.29 -2.83 4.26
N PHE A 57 8.22 -2.58 2.95
CA PHE A 57 8.21 -1.22 2.42
C PHE A 57 6.98 -0.44 2.88
N ASN A 58 5.82 -1.09 2.95
CA ASN A 58 4.59 -0.48 3.46
C ASN A 58 4.77 -0.01 4.91
N PHE A 59 5.33 -0.88 5.75
CA PHE A 59 5.56 -0.55 7.16
C PHE A 59 6.50 0.65 7.30
N PHE A 60 7.61 0.67 6.56
CA PHE A 60 8.58 1.77 6.64
C PHE A 60 8.01 3.07 6.06
N TRP A 61 7.16 2.99 5.02
CA TRP A 61 6.50 4.20 4.52
C TRP A 61 5.67 4.86 5.61
N SER A 62 4.91 4.08 6.37
CA SER A 62 4.11 4.61 7.48
C SER A 62 4.97 5.36 8.49
N ILE A 63 6.14 4.80 8.82
CA ILE A 63 7.07 5.44 9.75
C ILE A 63 7.60 6.75 9.17
N LEU A 64 8.03 6.75 7.90
CA LEU A 64 8.57 7.94 7.24
C LEU A 64 7.54 9.06 7.17
N PHE A 65 6.28 8.71 6.87
CA PHE A 65 5.22 9.69 6.68
C PHE A 65 4.69 10.21 8.01
N PHE A 66 4.30 9.31 8.92
CA PHE A 66 3.57 9.71 10.13
C PHE A 66 4.46 10.03 11.31
N LYS A 67 5.58 9.32 11.46
CA LYS A 67 6.46 9.52 12.62
C LYS A 67 7.54 10.55 12.36
N PHE A 68 8.26 10.43 11.24
CA PHE A 68 9.38 11.32 10.93
C PHE A 68 8.98 12.52 10.09
N GLU A 69 7.77 12.53 9.54
CA GLU A 69 7.24 13.63 8.73
C GLU A 69 8.16 14.00 7.55
N MET A 70 8.88 13.01 7.01
CA MET A 70 9.78 13.16 5.86
C MET A 70 8.98 12.93 4.57
N TYR A 71 8.11 13.88 4.23
CA TYR A 71 7.09 13.68 3.21
C TYR A 71 7.64 13.47 1.80
N LEU A 72 8.72 14.16 1.43
CA LEU A 72 9.32 13.96 0.11
C LEU A 72 9.98 12.60 -0.01
N LEU A 73 10.76 12.19 1.01
CA LEU A 73 11.35 10.87 1.04
C LEU A 73 10.28 9.79 1.08
N ALA A 74 9.22 10.02 1.87
CA ALA A 74 8.09 9.09 1.92
C ALA A 74 7.43 8.93 0.56
N PHE A 75 7.30 10.01 -0.22
CA PHE A 75 6.74 9.93 -1.57
C PHE A 75 7.60 9.07 -2.49
N VAL A 76 8.92 9.27 -2.50
CA VAL A 76 9.84 8.45 -3.29
C VAL A 76 9.73 6.98 -2.88
N TRP A 77 9.69 6.73 -1.58
CA TRP A 77 9.52 5.38 -1.03
C TRP A 77 8.21 4.75 -1.49
N LEU A 78 7.14 5.54 -1.50
CA LEU A 78 5.82 5.08 -1.91
C LEU A 78 5.78 4.72 -3.40
N VAL A 79 6.51 5.45 -4.26
CA VAL A 79 6.62 5.10 -5.68
C VAL A 79 7.25 3.72 -5.84
N ILE A 80 8.32 3.43 -5.10
CA ILE A 80 8.96 2.12 -5.12
C ILE A 80 7.97 1.07 -4.61
N LEU A 81 7.28 1.35 -3.52
CA LEU A 81 6.25 0.47 -2.97
C LEU A 81 5.16 0.18 -4.01
N TRP A 82 4.69 1.21 -4.72
CA TRP A 82 3.67 1.04 -5.75
C TRP A 82 4.11 0.05 -6.83
N LEU A 83 5.36 0.19 -7.28
CA LEU A 83 5.93 -0.74 -8.27
C LEU A 83 5.97 -2.17 -7.73
N LEU A 84 6.36 -2.34 -6.47
CA LEU A 84 6.38 -3.66 -5.82
C LEU A 84 4.97 -4.26 -5.72
N ILE A 85 3.98 -3.44 -5.39
CA ILE A 85 2.58 -3.88 -5.32
C ILE A 85 2.08 -4.29 -6.70
N PHE A 86 2.41 -3.51 -7.72
CA PHE A 86 2.03 -3.82 -9.10
C PHE A 86 2.60 -5.18 -9.53
N VAL A 87 3.89 -5.40 -9.31
CA VAL A 87 4.54 -6.68 -9.64
C VAL A 87 3.90 -7.82 -8.85
N CYS A 88 3.67 -7.62 -7.56
CA CYS A 88 3.03 -8.62 -6.71
C CYS A 88 1.63 -8.97 -7.23
N SER A 89 0.86 -7.97 -7.62
CA SER A 89 -0.49 -8.17 -8.15
C SER A 89 -0.49 -9.00 -9.43
N VAL A 90 0.47 -8.73 -10.33
CA VAL A 90 0.61 -9.50 -11.58
C VAL A 90 1.00 -10.94 -11.27
N LEU A 91 1.96 -11.15 -10.37
CA LEU A 91 2.40 -12.50 -10.00
C LEU A 91 1.27 -13.28 -9.33
N PHE A 92 0.51 -12.64 -8.43
CA PHE A 92 -0.63 -13.27 -7.79
C PHE A 92 -1.71 -13.64 -8.80
N TYR A 93 -1.99 -12.73 -9.74
CA TYR A 93 -2.98 -13.00 -10.79
C TYR A 93 -2.61 -14.20 -11.65
N ARG A 94 -1.33 -14.36 -11.98
CA ARG A 94 -0.84 -15.48 -12.78
C ARG A 94 -1.00 -16.81 -12.04
N ILE A 95 -0.93 -16.80 -10.72
CA ILE A 95 -1.04 -18.00 -9.90
C ILE A 95 -2.51 -18.29 -9.58
N SER A 96 -3.26 -17.26 -9.19
CA SER A 96 -4.66 -17.35 -8.80
C SER A 96 -5.35 -16.04 -9.18
N LYS A 97 -6.26 -16.08 -10.15
CA LYS A 97 -6.96 -14.89 -10.61
C LYS A 97 -7.65 -14.13 -9.47
N PRO A 98 -8.39 -14.80 -8.55
CA PRO A 98 -8.98 -14.09 -7.41
C PRO A 98 -7.95 -13.36 -6.57
N SER A 99 -6.76 -13.92 -6.37
CA SER A 99 -5.70 -13.26 -5.59
C SER A 99 -5.26 -11.96 -6.24
N GLY A 100 -5.10 -11.94 -7.57
CA GLY A 100 -4.76 -10.72 -8.29
C GLY A 100 -5.84 -9.66 -8.14
N TYR A 101 -7.11 -10.04 -8.24
CA TYR A 101 -8.22 -9.11 -8.07
C TYR A 101 -8.28 -8.55 -6.65
N LEU A 102 -7.97 -9.36 -5.64
CA LEU A 102 -7.96 -8.90 -4.25
C LEU A 102 -6.85 -7.88 -3.97
N MET A 103 -5.81 -7.85 -4.79
CA MET A 103 -4.73 -6.86 -4.67
C MET A 103 -5.08 -5.52 -5.32
N LEU A 104 -6.08 -5.45 -6.19
CA LEU A 104 -6.44 -4.20 -6.89
C LEU A 104 -6.88 -3.07 -5.94
N PRO A 105 -7.73 -3.31 -4.94
CA PRO A 105 -8.08 -2.23 -4.00
C PRO A 105 -6.87 -1.64 -3.30
N TYR A 106 -5.88 -2.47 -2.98
CA TYR A 106 -4.64 -2.03 -2.36
C TYR A 106 -3.85 -1.14 -3.31
N LEU A 107 -3.69 -1.56 -4.57
CA LEU A 107 -2.99 -0.76 -5.58
C LEU A 107 -3.67 0.60 -5.78
N LEU A 108 -5.00 0.61 -5.87
CA LEU A 108 -5.77 1.85 -6.00
C LEU A 108 -5.62 2.76 -4.78
N TRP A 109 -5.65 2.18 -3.58
CA TRP A 109 -5.47 2.95 -2.34
C TRP A 109 -4.08 3.58 -2.26
N VAL A 110 -3.04 2.84 -2.64
CA VAL A 110 -1.67 3.36 -2.63
C VAL A 110 -1.49 4.44 -3.70
N THR A 111 -2.17 4.33 -4.84
CA THR A 111 -2.21 5.40 -5.85
C THR A 111 -2.80 6.68 -5.25
N PHE A 112 -3.91 6.56 -4.53
CA PHE A 112 -4.52 7.70 -3.84
C PHE A 112 -3.61 8.24 -2.75
N ALA A 113 -2.98 7.36 -1.97
CA ALA A 113 -2.03 7.76 -0.94
C ALA A 113 -0.84 8.53 -1.54
N GLY A 114 -0.40 8.13 -2.73
CA GLY A 114 0.64 8.85 -3.47
C GLY A 114 0.23 10.28 -3.81
N TYR A 115 -1.01 10.45 -4.25
CA TYR A 115 -1.57 11.78 -4.49
C TYR A 115 -1.55 12.64 -3.22
N LEU A 116 -2.04 12.08 -2.10
CA LEU A 116 -2.03 12.80 -0.83
C LEU A 116 -0.61 13.12 -0.37
N ASN A 117 0.29 12.15 -0.47
CA ASN A 117 1.67 12.32 -0.01
C ASN A 117 2.40 13.39 -0.83
N LEU A 118 2.23 13.39 -2.14
CA LEU A 118 2.87 14.39 -3.00
C LEU A 118 2.34 15.79 -2.70
N TYR A 119 1.03 15.93 -2.54
CA TYR A 119 0.44 17.23 -2.21
C TYR A 119 0.99 17.75 -0.88
N ILE A 120 1.02 16.90 0.14
CA ILE A 120 1.53 17.28 1.47
C ILE A 120 3.01 17.65 1.38
N ALA A 121 3.81 16.92 0.61
CA ALA A 121 5.24 17.21 0.43
C ALA A 121 5.48 18.56 -0.24
N LEU A 122 4.62 18.95 -1.18
CA LEU A 122 4.77 20.20 -1.92
C LEU A 122 4.27 21.43 -1.14
N PHE A 123 3.26 21.26 -0.29
CA PHE A 123 2.58 22.38 0.37
C PHE A 123 2.80 22.43 1.90
N ASN A 124 3.68 21.61 2.42
CA ASN A 124 4.08 21.61 3.83
C ASN A 124 5.63 21.51 3.97
#